data_453760973e8722b42439cc94a6854b73
#
_entry.id   453760973e8722b42439cc94a6854b73
#
_cell.length_a   1.000
_cell.length_b   1.000
_cell.length_c   1.000
_cell.angle_alpha   90.00
_cell.angle_beta   90.00
_cell.angle_gamma   90.00
#
_symmetry.space_group_name_H-M   'P 1'
#
loop_
_entity.id
_entity.type
_entity.pdbx_description
1 polymer ?
#
loop_
_entity_poly.entity_id
_entity_poly.type
_entity_poly.pdbx_seq_one_letter_code
_entity_poly.pdbx_strand_id
1 'polypeptide(L)'
;MYKRQVEGYHIPLLNCNESYYSHIPGKENSLSFNKYTTYEYNSSNFLVNKSTVTQTGHPKEEHTIRYSIDYPNYNDGIFQQNNLVTVPIEESFYTDGVLVKRLHHLHYKDSYIKPWKEYAHYNKEGYSFPPEFTGNVDQNLGVPELIYSSYSANGQTVSVQTRQGRSVVLIWGYQGQHIIAQIDGASLEEVKSQGIVPDLIASREEPTEEDWRLLNQLRSRLPNAQVVTTRYEPLVGIVSQTDARGVTYRYTYDEFNRLCEVIETGEQEHVLRKTEYKYATEY
;
A
#
# COMPACT_ATOMS: atom_id res chain seq x y z
N MET A 1 -21.25 -21.11 33.26
CA MET A 1 -21.09 -20.65 31.86
C MET A 1 -19.65 -20.89 31.46
N TYR A 2 -19.35 -22.03 30.85
CA TYR A 2 -17.97 -22.40 30.45
C TYR A 2 -17.63 -21.69 29.13
N LYS A 3 -16.71 -20.71 29.15
CA LYS A 3 -16.08 -20.22 27.94
C LYS A 3 -15.11 -21.31 27.43
N ARG A 4 -15.50 -22.02 26.37
CA ARG A 4 -14.54 -22.80 25.60
C ARG A 4 -13.58 -21.80 24.91
N GLN A 5 -12.35 -21.77 25.39
CA GLN A 5 -11.24 -21.16 24.68
C GLN A 5 -10.93 -22.11 23.52
N VAL A 6 -11.24 -21.69 22.29
CA VAL A 6 -10.80 -22.41 21.08
C VAL A 6 -9.33 -22.09 20.94
N GLU A 7 -8.46 -23.00 21.32
CA GLU A 7 -7.03 -22.95 20.96
C GLU A 7 -6.95 -23.17 19.44
N GLY A 8 -6.83 -22.10 18.70
CA GLY A 8 -6.53 -22.17 17.28
C GLY A 8 -5.06 -22.55 17.10
N TYR A 9 -4.80 -23.77 16.65
CA TYR A 9 -3.46 -24.15 16.24
C TYR A 9 -3.13 -23.40 14.94
N HIS A 10 -2.19 -22.44 15.00
CA HIS A 10 -1.62 -21.84 13.80
C HIS A 10 -0.55 -22.80 13.27
N ILE A 11 -0.77 -23.36 12.07
CA ILE A 11 0.24 -24.16 11.36
C ILE A 11 0.99 -23.20 10.45
N PRO A 12 2.27 -22.85 10.77
CA PRO A 12 3.02 -21.94 9.92
C PRO A 12 3.37 -22.59 8.58
N LEU A 13 3.28 -21.81 7.50
CA LEU A 13 3.75 -22.23 6.19
C LEU A 13 5.28 -22.24 6.19
N LEU A 14 5.90 -23.43 6.22
CA LEU A 14 7.37 -23.54 6.26
C LEU A 14 8.02 -23.32 4.89
N ASN A 15 7.34 -23.67 3.82
CA ASN A 15 7.85 -23.51 2.46
C ASN A 15 6.72 -23.46 1.43
N CYS A 16 7.05 -22.94 0.26
CA CYS A 16 6.23 -22.96 -0.93
C CYS A 16 7.11 -23.34 -2.12
N ASN A 17 6.66 -24.26 -2.95
CA ASN A 17 7.34 -24.62 -4.19
C ASN A 17 6.44 -24.31 -5.38
N GLU A 18 6.92 -23.47 -6.28
CA GLU A 18 6.23 -23.07 -7.50
C GLU A 18 7.00 -23.62 -8.70
N SER A 19 6.34 -24.44 -9.53
CA SER A 19 6.93 -25.00 -10.75
C SER A 19 6.32 -24.30 -11.96
N TYR A 20 7.16 -23.79 -12.82
CA TYR A 20 6.76 -23.10 -14.04
C TYR A 20 7.10 -23.95 -15.24
N TYR A 21 6.14 -24.12 -16.15
CA TYR A 21 6.27 -24.97 -17.34
C TYR A 21 6.15 -24.12 -18.59
N SER A 22 7.02 -24.36 -19.57
CA SER A 22 6.86 -23.83 -20.93
C SER A 22 5.82 -24.63 -21.67
N HIS A 23 4.85 -23.97 -22.30
CA HIS A 23 3.92 -24.58 -23.22
C HIS A 23 4.36 -24.32 -24.67
N ILE A 24 4.79 -25.36 -25.36
CA ILE A 24 5.11 -25.31 -26.81
C ILE A 24 4.05 -26.15 -27.51
N PRO A 25 3.25 -25.57 -28.43
CA PRO A 25 2.25 -26.35 -29.19
C PRO A 25 2.84 -27.56 -29.83
N GLY A 26 2.25 -28.75 -29.60
CA GLY A 26 2.70 -30.01 -30.15
C GLY A 26 3.87 -30.71 -29.44
N LYS A 27 4.31 -30.19 -28.29
CA LYS A 27 5.30 -30.85 -27.41
C LYS A 27 4.72 -31.03 -26.01
N GLU A 28 5.24 -32.03 -25.28
CA GLU A 28 4.94 -32.11 -23.84
C GLU A 28 5.46 -30.88 -23.10
N ASN A 29 4.70 -30.42 -22.09
CA ASN A 29 5.12 -29.31 -21.24
C ASN A 29 6.45 -29.64 -20.56
N SER A 30 7.47 -28.84 -20.77
CA SER A 30 8.75 -28.96 -20.10
C SER A 30 8.86 -28.02 -18.93
N LEU A 31 9.43 -28.50 -17.82
CA LEU A 31 9.72 -27.66 -16.65
C LEU A 31 10.68 -26.54 -17.08
N SER A 32 10.26 -25.29 -16.93
CA SER A 32 11.08 -24.11 -17.26
C SER A 32 11.98 -23.74 -16.09
N PHE A 33 11.44 -23.63 -14.89
CA PHE A 33 12.18 -23.39 -13.65
C PHE A 33 11.32 -23.71 -12.43
N ASN A 34 12.00 -23.94 -11.30
CA ASN A 34 11.39 -24.03 -9.97
C ASN A 34 11.78 -22.81 -9.15
N LYS A 35 10.81 -22.24 -8.44
CA LYS A 35 11.00 -21.25 -7.40
C LYS A 35 10.63 -21.88 -6.07
N TYR A 36 11.53 -21.84 -5.13
CA TYR A 36 11.38 -22.41 -3.80
C TYR A 36 11.51 -21.29 -2.76
N THR A 37 10.49 -21.14 -1.92
CA THR A 37 10.46 -20.14 -0.86
C THR A 37 10.39 -20.85 0.49
N THR A 38 11.28 -20.49 1.41
CA THR A 38 11.27 -20.95 2.81
C THR A 38 10.98 -19.77 3.74
N TYR A 39 10.36 -20.07 4.88
CA TYR A 39 10.03 -19.11 5.91
C TYR A 39 10.61 -19.52 7.24
N GLU A 40 11.24 -18.57 7.93
CA GLU A 40 11.69 -18.73 9.30
C GLU A 40 10.79 -17.87 10.20
N TYR A 41 10.40 -18.43 11.34
CA TYR A 41 9.48 -17.80 12.28
C TYR A 41 10.19 -17.52 13.60
N ASN A 42 9.85 -16.42 14.23
CA ASN A 42 10.24 -16.18 15.60
C ASN A 42 9.54 -17.21 16.53
N SER A 43 10.31 -17.91 17.34
CA SER A 43 9.81 -18.98 18.21
C SER A 43 8.86 -18.51 19.33
N SER A 44 8.88 -17.21 19.65
CA SER A 44 8.10 -16.65 20.75
C SER A 44 6.75 -16.05 20.30
N ASN A 45 6.67 -15.55 19.07
CA ASN A 45 5.48 -14.83 18.56
C ASN A 45 4.95 -15.37 17.24
N PHE A 46 5.62 -16.37 16.64
CA PHE A 46 5.25 -17.01 15.38
C PHE A 46 5.13 -16.05 14.18
N LEU A 47 5.75 -14.87 14.24
CA LEU A 47 5.86 -13.97 13.10
C LEU A 47 6.97 -14.44 12.16
N VAL A 48 6.77 -14.27 10.86
CA VAL A 48 7.83 -14.52 9.87
C VAL A 48 8.91 -13.45 10.05
N ASN A 49 10.08 -13.85 10.50
CA ASN A 49 11.22 -12.93 10.64
C ASN A 49 12.19 -13.01 9.46
N LYS A 50 12.11 -14.08 8.64
CA LYS A 50 12.91 -14.23 7.43
C LYS A 50 12.17 -15.06 6.38
N SER A 51 12.29 -14.67 5.14
CA SER A 51 11.96 -15.50 3.98
C SER A 51 13.17 -15.62 3.06
N THR A 52 13.31 -16.78 2.43
CA THR A 52 14.40 -17.06 1.48
C THR A 52 13.80 -17.60 0.20
N VAL A 53 14.15 -16.99 -0.93
CA VAL A 53 13.76 -17.42 -2.27
C VAL A 53 14.97 -17.94 -3.01
N THR A 54 14.84 -19.17 -3.55
CA THR A 54 15.83 -19.75 -4.45
C THR A 54 15.16 -20.15 -5.77
N GLN A 55 15.80 -19.81 -6.88
CA GLN A 55 15.33 -20.12 -8.22
C GLN A 55 16.52 -20.52 -9.09
N THR A 56 16.35 -21.54 -9.90
CA THR A 56 17.42 -22.03 -10.77
C THR A 56 17.92 -20.92 -11.70
N GLY A 57 19.23 -20.67 -11.70
CA GLY A 57 19.86 -19.65 -12.55
C GLY A 57 19.69 -18.20 -12.07
N HIS A 58 19.10 -17.99 -10.88
CA HIS A 58 18.95 -16.67 -10.28
C HIS A 58 19.69 -16.59 -8.95
N PRO A 59 20.11 -15.38 -8.51
CA PRO A 59 20.66 -15.17 -7.19
C PRO A 59 19.68 -15.60 -6.08
N LYS A 60 20.23 -16.02 -4.96
CA LYS A 60 19.44 -16.27 -3.74
C LYS A 60 18.98 -14.95 -3.16
N GLU A 61 17.68 -14.81 -2.94
CA GLU A 61 17.10 -13.63 -2.31
C GLU A 61 16.66 -13.95 -0.89
N GLU A 62 16.99 -13.05 0.06
CA GLU A 62 16.55 -13.15 1.44
C GLU A 62 15.92 -11.83 1.88
N HIS A 63 14.82 -11.92 2.62
CA HIS A 63 14.12 -10.80 3.20
C HIS A 63 13.97 -11.05 4.69
N THR A 64 14.46 -10.13 5.53
CA THR A 64 14.32 -10.18 6.98
C THR A 64 13.44 -9.04 7.46
N ILE A 65 12.60 -9.31 8.46
CA ILE A 65 11.66 -8.35 9.03
C ILE A 65 11.85 -8.30 10.53
N ARG A 66 11.96 -7.10 11.08
CA ARG A 66 11.92 -6.81 12.50
C ARG A 66 10.66 -6.00 12.81
N TYR A 67 9.91 -6.47 13.76
CA TYR A 67 8.61 -5.92 14.12
C TYR A 67 8.70 -5.04 15.38
N SER A 68 7.64 -4.33 15.67
CA SER A 68 7.50 -3.51 16.88
C SER A 68 7.77 -4.29 18.18
N ILE A 69 7.49 -5.58 18.21
CA ILE A 69 7.80 -6.45 19.35
C ILE A 69 9.31 -6.58 19.61
N ASP A 70 10.15 -6.46 18.57
CA ASP A 70 11.60 -6.54 18.68
C ASP A 70 12.21 -5.24 19.27
N TYR A 71 11.39 -4.20 19.45
CA TYR A 71 11.75 -2.88 19.97
C TYR A 71 10.83 -2.47 21.14
N PRO A 72 10.94 -3.13 22.31
CA PRO A 72 9.97 -2.97 23.40
C PRO A 72 9.86 -1.54 23.96
N ASN A 73 10.93 -0.76 23.85
CA ASN A 73 10.95 0.63 24.33
C ASN A 73 10.67 1.67 23.25
N TYR A 74 10.44 1.23 22.00
CA TYR A 74 10.16 2.13 20.90
C TYR A 74 8.83 2.88 21.14
N ASN A 75 8.86 4.22 20.99
CA ASN A 75 7.73 5.09 21.33
C ASN A 75 7.16 4.82 22.73
N ASP A 76 8.05 4.71 23.75
CA ASP A 76 7.72 4.45 25.16
C ASP A 76 6.90 3.15 25.38
N GLY A 77 7.09 2.16 24.52
CA GLY A 77 6.43 0.86 24.62
C GLY A 77 4.95 0.88 24.23
N ILE A 78 4.44 1.94 23.55
CA ILE A 78 3.02 2.07 23.22
C ILE A 78 2.54 0.98 22.25
N PHE A 79 3.43 0.41 21.44
CA PHE A 79 3.08 -0.71 20.56
C PHE A 79 2.65 -1.94 21.37
N GLN A 80 3.43 -2.29 22.40
CA GLN A 80 3.13 -3.43 23.28
C GLN A 80 1.90 -3.15 24.14
N GLN A 81 1.76 -1.94 24.66
CA GLN A 81 0.59 -1.52 25.44
C GLN A 81 -0.73 -1.61 24.65
N ASN A 82 -0.69 -1.45 23.33
CA ASN A 82 -1.85 -1.52 22.44
C ASN A 82 -1.92 -2.83 21.65
N ASN A 83 -1.11 -3.84 21.97
CA ASN A 83 -1.02 -5.13 21.24
C ASN A 83 -0.70 -4.98 19.74
N LEU A 84 -0.02 -3.92 19.35
CA LEU A 84 0.43 -3.67 17.98
C LEU A 84 1.81 -4.31 17.73
N VAL A 85 1.92 -5.59 18.00
CA VAL A 85 3.20 -6.32 18.03
C VAL A 85 3.72 -6.74 16.65
N THR A 86 2.85 -6.68 15.63
CA THR A 86 3.13 -7.15 14.27
C THR A 86 3.44 -6.04 13.27
N VAL A 87 3.66 -4.81 13.75
CA VAL A 87 3.97 -3.67 12.86
C VAL A 87 5.42 -3.77 12.42
N PRO A 88 5.72 -3.86 11.11
CA PRO A 88 7.09 -3.84 10.61
C PRO A 88 7.76 -2.51 10.94
N ILE A 89 8.98 -2.58 11.48
CA ILE A 89 9.80 -1.40 11.82
C ILE A 89 11.05 -1.33 10.95
N GLU A 90 11.69 -2.47 10.71
CA GLU A 90 12.85 -2.57 9.83
C GLU A 90 12.71 -3.78 8.91
N GLU A 91 13.00 -3.58 7.63
CA GLU A 91 13.08 -4.66 6.65
C GLU A 91 14.43 -4.62 5.93
N SER A 92 15.08 -5.76 5.77
CA SER A 92 16.34 -5.86 5.05
C SER A 92 16.28 -6.93 3.97
N PHE A 93 16.77 -6.58 2.79
CA PHE A 93 16.77 -7.42 1.60
C PHE A 93 18.21 -7.74 1.19
N TYR A 94 18.48 -9.00 0.94
CA TYR A 94 19.80 -9.50 0.57
C TYR A 94 19.71 -10.26 -0.75
N THR A 95 20.80 -10.17 -1.52
CA THR A 95 21.01 -10.95 -2.73
C THR A 95 22.36 -11.64 -2.58
N ASP A 96 22.38 -12.99 -2.64
CA ASP A 96 23.57 -13.83 -2.37
C ASP A 96 24.30 -13.44 -1.08
N GLY A 97 23.55 -13.14 -0.02
CA GLY A 97 24.07 -12.75 1.28
C GLY A 97 24.54 -11.30 1.38
N VAL A 98 24.51 -10.52 0.30
CA VAL A 98 24.85 -9.11 0.29
C VAL A 98 23.61 -8.27 0.56
N LEU A 99 23.63 -7.38 1.55
CA LEU A 99 22.56 -6.42 1.82
C LEU A 99 22.42 -5.45 0.64
N VAL A 100 21.26 -5.47 -0.04
CA VAL A 100 21.00 -4.64 -1.22
C VAL A 100 20.01 -3.51 -0.94
N LYS A 101 19.13 -3.69 0.05
CA LYS A 101 18.13 -2.67 0.42
C LYS A 101 17.78 -2.81 1.91
N ARG A 102 17.58 -1.67 2.59
CA ARG A 102 17.01 -1.62 3.94
C ARG A 102 15.94 -0.55 4.00
N LEU A 103 14.82 -0.87 4.62
CA LEU A 103 13.71 0.04 4.89
C LEU A 103 13.57 0.25 6.39
N HIS A 104 13.18 1.46 6.78
CA HIS A 104 12.75 1.75 8.15
C HIS A 104 11.41 2.46 8.11
N HIS A 105 10.47 2.00 8.92
CA HIS A 105 9.11 2.54 9.06
C HIS A 105 8.97 3.15 10.44
N LEU A 106 9.22 4.45 10.55
CA LEU A 106 9.07 5.15 11.81
C LEU A 106 7.63 5.64 12.00
N HIS A 107 7.19 5.60 13.24
CA HIS A 107 5.84 5.97 13.64
C HIS A 107 5.89 7.16 14.59
N TYR A 108 4.89 7.99 14.50
CA TYR A 108 4.66 9.11 15.39
C TYR A 108 3.70 8.70 16.51
N LYS A 109 4.03 9.09 17.74
CA LYS A 109 3.16 8.91 18.89
C LYS A 109 2.38 10.19 19.15
N ASP A 110 1.09 10.10 19.03
CA ASP A 110 0.09 11.08 19.46
C ASP A 110 -0.97 10.30 20.24
N SER A 111 -2.23 10.68 20.13
CA SER A 111 -3.36 9.90 20.66
C SER A 111 -3.42 8.48 20.07
N TYR A 112 -2.88 8.31 18.85
CA TYR A 112 -2.75 7.04 18.13
C TYR A 112 -1.34 6.88 17.58
N ILE A 113 -0.94 5.64 17.30
CA ILE A 113 0.27 5.34 16.55
C ILE A 113 -0.04 5.55 15.06
N LYS A 114 0.73 6.43 14.43
CA LYS A 114 0.58 6.80 13.01
C LYS A 114 1.92 6.67 12.31
N PRO A 115 1.98 6.31 11.02
CA PRO A 115 3.21 6.42 10.23
C PRO A 115 3.79 7.85 10.36
N TRP A 116 5.11 7.96 10.41
CA TRP A 116 5.77 9.27 10.49
C TRP A 116 6.76 9.48 9.38
N LYS A 117 7.76 8.60 9.29
CA LYS A 117 8.79 8.67 8.27
C LYS A 117 9.11 7.29 7.74
N GLU A 118 9.35 7.22 6.44
CA GLU A 118 9.91 6.03 5.82
C GLU A 118 11.29 6.36 5.26
N TYR A 119 12.23 5.45 5.45
CA TYR A 119 13.56 5.53 4.89
C TYR A 119 13.79 4.33 3.99
N ALA A 120 14.42 4.57 2.85
CA ALA A 120 14.88 3.52 1.94
C ALA A 120 16.36 3.72 1.62
N HIS A 121 17.14 2.70 1.92
CA HIS A 121 18.58 2.67 1.68
C HIS A 121 18.88 1.57 0.67
N TYR A 122 19.69 1.89 -0.32
CA TYR A 122 20.06 0.97 -1.38
C TYR A 122 21.58 0.82 -1.43
N ASN A 123 22.05 -0.38 -1.73
CA ASN A 123 23.48 -0.62 -1.98
C ASN A 123 23.90 0.13 -3.24
N LYS A 124 24.75 1.12 -3.08
CA LYS A 124 25.34 1.91 -4.16
C LYS A 124 26.82 2.08 -3.87
N GLU A 125 27.62 2.18 -4.92
CA GLU A 125 29.06 2.45 -4.80
C GLU A 125 29.29 3.74 -3.98
N GLY A 126 30.18 3.64 -2.98
CA GLY A 126 30.51 4.73 -2.07
C GLY A 126 29.46 5.05 -1.00
N TYR A 127 28.39 4.23 -0.88
CA TYR A 127 27.35 4.39 0.15
C TYR A 127 27.46 3.30 1.22
N SER A 128 27.49 3.71 2.48
CA SER A 128 27.40 2.81 3.63
C SER A 128 25.98 2.82 4.19
N PHE A 129 25.39 1.65 4.40
CA PHE A 129 24.12 1.56 5.11
C PHE A 129 24.22 2.18 6.50
N PRO A 130 23.18 2.88 6.98
CA PRO A 130 23.10 3.29 8.37
C PRO A 130 23.18 2.05 9.27
N PRO A 131 23.63 2.18 10.53
CA PRO A 131 23.56 1.09 11.49
C PRO A 131 22.11 0.61 11.63
N GLU A 132 21.94 -0.63 12.07
CA GLU A 132 20.64 -1.18 12.38
C GLU A 132 19.87 -0.28 13.35
N PHE A 133 18.55 -0.21 13.17
CA PHE A 133 17.71 0.60 14.03
C PHE A 133 17.70 0.05 15.46
N THR A 134 17.90 0.94 16.42
CA THR A 134 18.03 0.59 17.85
C THR A 134 16.71 0.78 18.62
N GLY A 135 15.64 1.24 17.96
CA GLY A 135 14.41 1.67 18.61
C GLY A 135 14.42 3.15 19.03
N ASN A 136 15.51 3.87 18.80
CA ASN A 136 15.59 5.30 19.09
C ASN A 136 15.10 6.12 17.88
N VAL A 137 14.00 6.86 18.05
CA VAL A 137 13.41 7.71 17.01
C VAL A 137 14.32 8.86 16.56
N ASP A 138 15.26 9.26 17.39
CA ASP A 138 16.25 10.32 17.10
C ASP A 138 17.50 9.78 16.41
N GLN A 139 17.57 8.47 16.16
CA GLN A 139 18.69 7.88 15.43
C GLN A 139 18.79 8.50 14.03
N ASN A 140 20.00 8.92 13.66
CA ASN A 140 20.23 9.47 12.33
C ASN A 140 20.19 8.34 11.27
N LEU A 141 19.08 8.26 10.55
CA LEU A 141 18.85 7.35 9.44
C LEU A 141 19.02 8.04 8.08
N GLY A 142 19.52 9.28 8.06
CA GLY A 142 19.69 10.07 6.84
C GLY A 142 18.44 10.84 6.41
N VAL A 143 18.21 10.95 5.09
CA VAL A 143 17.06 11.68 4.54
C VAL A 143 15.91 10.70 4.29
N PRO A 144 14.72 10.96 4.84
CA PRO A 144 13.56 10.10 4.62
C PRO A 144 13.11 10.10 3.16
N GLU A 145 12.60 8.99 2.70
CA GLU A 145 11.96 8.85 1.38
C GLU A 145 10.55 9.45 1.39
N LEU A 146 9.82 9.23 2.50
CA LEU A 146 8.48 9.78 2.74
C LEU A 146 8.40 10.37 4.14
N ILE A 147 7.68 11.48 4.25
CA ILE A 147 7.26 12.11 5.52
C ILE A 147 5.75 12.24 5.51
N TYR A 148 5.08 11.60 6.43
CA TYR A 148 3.64 11.74 6.65
C TYR A 148 3.40 12.99 7.48
N SER A 149 2.93 14.06 6.83
CA SER A 149 2.92 15.42 7.40
C SER A 149 1.60 15.82 8.04
N SER A 150 0.48 15.19 7.66
CA SER A 150 -0.81 15.45 8.30
C SER A 150 -1.78 14.28 8.22
N TYR A 151 -2.72 14.27 9.18
CA TYR A 151 -3.73 13.24 9.36
C TYR A 151 -5.10 13.86 9.55
N SER A 152 -6.16 13.13 9.12
CA SER A 152 -7.55 13.45 9.45
C SER A 152 -7.84 13.20 10.94
N ALA A 153 -8.98 13.67 11.41
CA ALA A 153 -9.46 13.39 12.76
C ALA A 153 -9.60 11.89 13.06
N ASN A 154 -9.84 11.07 12.04
CA ASN A 154 -9.97 9.62 12.14
C ASN A 154 -8.62 8.87 11.94
N GLY A 155 -7.51 9.60 11.81
CA GLY A 155 -6.17 9.01 11.69
C GLY A 155 -5.75 8.59 10.28
N GLN A 156 -6.56 8.87 9.23
CA GLN A 156 -6.13 8.64 7.86
C GLN A 156 -5.07 9.65 7.45
N THR A 157 -4.08 9.22 6.68
CA THR A 157 -3.08 10.11 6.09
C THR A 157 -3.74 11.08 5.12
N VAL A 158 -3.52 12.37 5.31
CA VAL A 158 -4.03 13.45 4.44
C VAL A 158 -2.93 14.05 3.58
N SER A 159 -1.70 14.16 4.11
CA SER A 159 -0.59 14.72 3.34
C SER A 159 0.70 13.97 3.59
N VAL A 160 1.41 13.73 2.48
CA VAL A 160 2.73 13.07 2.46
C VAL A 160 3.69 13.96 1.68
N GLN A 161 4.92 14.07 2.15
CA GLN A 161 6.00 14.74 1.43
C GLN A 161 7.04 13.69 0.99
N THR A 162 7.43 13.73 -0.28
CA THR A 162 8.48 12.88 -0.81
C THR A 162 9.88 13.43 -0.49
N ARG A 163 10.91 12.60 -0.66
CA ARG A 163 12.32 12.99 -0.51
C ARG A 163 12.72 14.22 -1.34
N GLN A 164 12.10 14.41 -2.51
CA GLN A 164 12.35 15.56 -3.39
C GLN A 164 11.59 16.83 -2.95
N GLY A 165 10.86 16.76 -1.83
CA GLY A 165 10.05 17.88 -1.33
C GLY A 165 8.70 18.02 -2.03
N ARG A 166 8.32 17.09 -2.91
CA ARG A 166 7.00 17.09 -3.57
C ARG A 166 5.93 16.62 -2.60
N SER A 167 4.87 17.40 -2.47
CA SER A 167 3.72 17.08 -1.62
C SER A 167 2.69 16.26 -2.39
N VAL A 168 2.09 15.28 -1.71
CA VAL A 168 0.93 14.52 -2.18
C VAL A 168 -0.17 14.69 -1.15
N VAL A 169 -1.35 15.16 -1.58
CA VAL A 169 -2.54 15.30 -0.74
C VAL A 169 -3.56 14.25 -1.10
N LEU A 170 -4.11 13.60 -0.08
CA LEU A 170 -5.12 12.56 -0.19
C LEU A 170 -6.44 13.07 0.40
N ILE A 171 -7.49 13.10 -0.39
CA ILE A 171 -8.84 13.43 0.06
C ILE A 171 -9.62 12.14 0.21
N TRP A 172 -10.11 11.93 1.42
CA TRP A 172 -10.92 10.77 1.79
C TRP A 172 -12.41 11.08 1.65
N GLY A 173 -13.20 10.10 1.31
CA GLY A 173 -14.66 10.15 1.26
C GLY A 173 -15.26 8.87 1.83
N TYR A 174 -16.60 8.74 1.74
CA TYR A 174 -17.34 7.56 2.20
C TYR A 174 -17.00 7.21 3.65
N GLN A 175 -17.17 8.20 4.56
CA GLN A 175 -16.81 8.10 5.97
C GLN A 175 -15.32 7.74 6.21
N GLY A 176 -14.44 8.23 5.32
CA GLY A 176 -13.00 7.98 5.39
C GLY A 176 -12.57 6.58 4.96
N GLN A 177 -13.41 5.86 4.22
CA GLN A 177 -13.11 4.49 3.80
C GLN A 177 -12.32 4.44 2.48
N HIS A 178 -12.48 5.45 1.61
CA HIS A 178 -11.88 5.46 0.28
C HIS A 178 -11.19 6.78 -0.02
N ILE A 179 -10.02 6.70 -0.67
CA ILE A 179 -9.36 7.88 -1.23
C ILE A 179 -10.07 8.26 -2.52
N ILE A 180 -10.75 9.41 -2.51
CA ILE A 180 -11.54 9.91 -3.64
C ILE A 180 -10.79 10.92 -4.51
N ALA A 181 -9.71 11.52 -3.99
CA ALA A 181 -8.79 12.31 -4.79
C ALA A 181 -7.35 12.17 -4.28
N GLN A 182 -6.42 12.12 -5.24
CA GLN A 182 -4.98 12.23 -5.01
C GLN A 182 -4.48 13.44 -5.78
N ILE A 183 -3.85 14.38 -5.07
CA ILE A 183 -3.30 15.60 -5.62
C ILE A 183 -1.79 15.56 -5.40
N ASP A 184 -1.04 15.39 -6.48
CA ASP A 184 0.41 15.29 -6.45
C ASP A 184 1.03 16.60 -6.98
N GLY A 185 1.86 17.25 -6.18
CA GLY A 185 2.54 18.49 -6.51
C GLY A 185 1.86 19.75 -5.99
N ALA A 186 0.91 19.63 -5.05
CA ALA A 186 0.36 20.75 -4.28
C ALA A 186 0.38 20.44 -2.80
N SER A 187 0.57 21.46 -1.97
CA SER A 187 0.47 21.37 -0.50
C SER A 187 -1.00 21.27 -0.05
N LEU A 188 -1.20 20.80 1.18
CA LEU A 188 -2.54 20.74 1.78
C LEU A 188 -3.17 22.14 1.91
N GLU A 189 -2.37 23.15 2.20
CA GLU A 189 -2.82 24.55 2.31
C GLU A 189 -3.28 25.10 0.95
N GLU A 190 -2.55 24.81 -0.12
CA GLU A 190 -2.97 25.17 -1.49
C GLU A 190 -4.30 24.51 -1.86
N VAL A 191 -4.46 23.22 -1.55
CA VAL A 191 -5.72 22.48 -1.80
C VAL A 191 -6.87 23.08 -0.97
N LYS A 192 -6.66 23.34 0.32
CA LYS A 192 -7.66 23.98 1.19
C LYS A 192 -8.06 25.38 0.70
N SER A 193 -7.11 26.16 0.19
CA SER A 193 -7.37 27.51 -0.35
C SER A 193 -8.35 27.51 -1.54
N GLN A 194 -8.52 26.36 -2.21
CA GLN A 194 -9.49 26.16 -3.30
C GLN A 194 -10.90 25.82 -2.80
N GLY A 195 -11.15 25.88 -1.50
CA GLY A 195 -12.45 25.58 -0.88
C GLY A 195 -12.65 24.11 -0.55
N ILE A 196 -11.62 23.27 -0.65
CA ILE A 196 -11.66 21.87 -0.22
C ILE A 196 -11.51 21.83 1.31
N VAL A 197 -12.44 21.14 1.98
CA VAL A 197 -12.41 20.86 3.41
C VAL A 197 -12.33 19.35 3.62
N PRO A 198 -11.11 18.76 3.71
CA PRO A 198 -10.90 17.31 3.70
C PRO A 198 -11.73 16.56 4.76
N ASP A 199 -11.72 17.02 6.01
CA ASP A 199 -12.45 16.36 7.10
C ASP A 199 -13.96 16.39 6.92
N LEU A 200 -14.51 17.46 6.34
CA LEU A 200 -15.94 17.55 6.03
C LEU A 200 -16.33 16.56 4.94
N ILE A 201 -15.53 16.45 3.88
CA ILE A 201 -15.77 15.48 2.81
C ILE A 201 -15.65 14.06 3.36
N ALA A 202 -14.60 13.80 4.15
CA ALA A 202 -14.37 12.50 4.76
C ALA A 202 -15.48 12.04 5.71
N SER A 203 -16.18 12.98 6.38
CA SER A 203 -17.25 12.67 7.33
C SER A 203 -18.57 12.25 6.68
N ARG A 204 -18.74 12.50 5.38
CA ARG A 204 -20.00 12.21 4.66
C ARG A 204 -20.10 10.72 4.32
N GLU A 205 -21.33 10.23 4.32
CA GLU A 205 -21.63 8.87 3.83
C GLU A 205 -21.24 8.74 2.35
N GLU A 206 -21.61 9.74 1.54
CA GLU A 206 -21.17 9.88 0.16
C GLU A 206 -20.72 11.32 -0.12
N PRO A 207 -19.67 11.54 -0.94
CA PRO A 207 -19.31 12.87 -1.42
C PRO A 207 -20.43 13.47 -2.26
N THR A 208 -20.73 14.75 -2.05
CA THR A 208 -21.76 15.47 -2.80
C THR A 208 -21.30 15.84 -4.21
N GLU A 209 -22.22 16.16 -5.11
CA GLU A 209 -21.86 16.65 -6.45
C GLU A 209 -21.06 17.97 -6.40
N GLU A 210 -21.26 18.78 -5.35
CA GLU A 210 -20.44 19.98 -5.13
C GLU A 210 -19.00 19.61 -4.76
N ASP A 211 -18.79 18.56 -3.94
CA ASP A 211 -17.43 18.07 -3.64
C ASP A 211 -16.74 17.60 -4.93
N TRP A 212 -17.45 16.82 -5.76
CA TRP A 212 -16.92 16.37 -7.04
C TRP A 212 -16.59 17.51 -7.98
N ARG A 213 -17.46 18.52 -8.03
CA ARG A 213 -17.24 19.74 -8.84
C ARG A 213 -15.96 20.46 -8.39
N LEU A 214 -15.79 20.68 -7.09
CA LEU A 214 -14.62 21.34 -6.52
C LEU A 214 -13.34 20.52 -6.78
N LEU A 215 -13.36 19.21 -6.53
CA LEU A 215 -12.23 18.32 -6.77
C LEU A 215 -11.80 18.32 -8.25
N ASN A 216 -12.75 18.25 -9.16
CA ASN A 216 -12.46 18.29 -10.60
C ASN A 216 -11.89 19.63 -11.06
N GLN A 217 -12.32 20.76 -10.46
CA GLN A 217 -11.79 22.09 -10.75
C GLN A 217 -10.33 22.27 -10.32
N LEU A 218 -9.81 21.45 -9.38
CA LEU A 218 -8.41 21.52 -8.97
C LEU A 218 -7.45 21.37 -10.15
N ARG A 219 -7.80 20.57 -11.18
CA ARG A 219 -6.95 20.38 -12.38
C ARG A 219 -6.66 21.71 -13.10
N SER A 220 -7.62 22.61 -13.14
CA SER A 220 -7.45 23.94 -13.78
C SER A 220 -6.91 24.99 -12.82
N ARG A 221 -7.21 24.87 -11.52
CA ARG A 221 -6.83 25.85 -10.49
C ARG A 221 -5.42 25.63 -9.95
N LEU A 222 -4.91 24.40 -10.02
CA LEU A 222 -3.56 24.01 -9.60
C LEU A 222 -2.79 23.44 -10.81
N PRO A 223 -2.36 24.26 -11.75
CA PRO A 223 -1.81 23.79 -13.03
C PRO A 223 -0.50 23.01 -12.90
N ASN A 224 0.22 23.14 -11.78
CA ASN A 224 1.45 22.40 -11.49
C ASN A 224 1.19 21.08 -10.77
N ALA A 225 -0.06 20.81 -10.38
CA ALA A 225 -0.45 19.59 -9.68
C ALA A 225 -1.09 18.57 -10.64
N GLN A 226 -0.85 17.30 -10.35
CA GLN A 226 -1.54 16.20 -11.00
C GLN A 226 -2.69 15.75 -10.09
N VAL A 227 -3.93 15.83 -10.59
CA VAL A 227 -5.13 15.50 -9.82
C VAL A 227 -5.79 14.28 -10.42
N VAL A 228 -5.90 13.22 -9.64
CA VAL A 228 -6.66 12.00 -9.96
C VAL A 228 -7.86 11.95 -9.03
N THR A 229 -9.08 11.75 -9.57
CA THR A 229 -10.29 11.58 -8.78
C THR A 229 -10.92 10.23 -9.04
N THR A 230 -11.44 9.58 -8.00
CA THR A 230 -12.00 8.22 -8.08
C THR A 230 -13.33 8.16 -7.34
N ARG A 231 -14.40 7.76 -8.05
CA ARG A 231 -15.72 7.50 -7.48
C ARG A 231 -15.89 6.01 -7.21
N TYR A 232 -16.49 5.70 -6.08
CA TYR A 232 -16.77 4.33 -5.67
C TYR A 232 -18.29 4.12 -5.55
N GLU A 233 -18.70 2.90 -5.81
CA GLU A 233 -19.97 2.37 -5.34
C GLU A 233 -19.66 1.43 -4.16
N PRO A 234 -20.18 1.73 -2.95
CA PRO A 234 -19.92 0.92 -1.77
C PRO A 234 -20.24 -0.56 -2.02
N LEU A 235 -19.37 -1.46 -1.57
CA LEU A 235 -19.47 -2.92 -1.72
C LEU A 235 -19.32 -3.44 -3.17
N VAL A 236 -19.22 -2.57 -4.17
CA VAL A 236 -19.01 -2.96 -5.58
C VAL A 236 -17.57 -2.67 -6.00
N GLY A 237 -17.15 -1.40 -5.94
CA GLY A 237 -15.81 -1.01 -6.35
C GLY A 237 -15.73 0.36 -6.98
N ILE A 238 -14.70 0.60 -7.79
CA ILE A 238 -14.50 1.86 -8.51
C ILE A 238 -15.50 1.92 -9.68
N VAL A 239 -16.37 2.95 -9.72
CA VAL A 239 -17.32 3.15 -10.83
C VAL A 239 -16.82 4.18 -11.83
N SER A 240 -16.00 5.14 -11.41
CA SER A 240 -15.30 6.01 -12.36
C SER A 240 -13.99 6.55 -11.78
N GLN A 241 -13.04 6.82 -12.68
CA GLN A 241 -11.78 7.47 -12.33
C GLN A 241 -11.43 8.50 -13.41
N THR A 242 -11.10 9.72 -12.98
CA THR A 242 -10.59 10.75 -13.89
C THR A 242 -9.09 10.96 -13.63
N ASP A 243 -8.28 10.78 -14.65
CA ASP A 243 -6.82 10.91 -14.58
C ASP A 243 -6.37 12.37 -14.51
N ALA A 244 -5.05 12.58 -14.40
CA ALA A 244 -4.46 13.92 -14.31
C ALA A 244 -4.66 14.76 -15.59
N ARG A 245 -4.89 14.12 -16.72
CA ARG A 245 -5.19 14.80 -18.01
C ARG A 245 -6.65 15.20 -18.13
N GLY A 246 -7.52 14.75 -17.22
CA GLY A 246 -8.95 14.95 -17.25
C GLY A 246 -9.72 13.88 -18.02
N VAL A 247 -9.04 12.81 -18.46
CA VAL A 247 -9.69 11.67 -19.13
C VAL A 247 -10.40 10.83 -18.07
N THR A 248 -11.66 10.52 -18.29
CA THR A 248 -12.47 9.74 -17.35
C THR A 248 -12.66 8.32 -17.87
N TYR A 249 -12.42 7.37 -16.99
CA TYR A 249 -12.69 5.95 -17.20
C TYR A 249 -13.90 5.54 -16.38
N ARG A 250 -14.83 4.81 -16.99
CA ARG A 250 -16.01 4.24 -16.35
C ARG A 250 -15.84 2.73 -16.24
N TYR A 251 -16.23 2.17 -15.11
CA TYR A 251 -16.15 0.75 -14.81
C TYR A 251 -17.57 0.22 -14.60
N THR A 252 -17.93 -0.88 -15.26
CA THR A 252 -19.22 -1.54 -15.11
C THR A 252 -19.04 -2.95 -14.57
N TYR A 253 -20.00 -3.38 -13.77
CA TYR A 253 -19.95 -4.66 -13.06
C TYR A 253 -21.19 -5.48 -13.40
N ASP A 254 -21.09 -6.81 -13.29
CA ASP A 254 -22.22 -7.71 -13.38
C ASP A 254 -22.98 -7.82 -12.03
N GLU A 255 -24.05 -8.60 -12.01
CA GLU A 255 -24.87 -8.86 -10.83
C GLU A 255 -24.13 -9.53 -9.65
N PHE A 256 -22.91 -10.05 -9.89
CA PHE A 256 -22.01 -10.62 -8.89
C PHE A 256 -20.87 -9.67 -8.51
N ASN A 257 -20.97 -8.39 -8.86
CA ASN A 257 -19.96 -7.36 -8.62
C ASN A 257 -18.58 -7.68 -9.25
N ARG A 258 -18.59 -8.37 -10.42
CA ARG A 258 -17.35 -8.62 -11.17
C ARG A 258 -17.23 -7.62 -12.32
N LEU A 259 -16.03 -7.08 -12.51
CA LEU A 259 -15.76 -6.07 -13.55
C LEU A 259 -16.01 -6.64 -14.96
N CYS A 260 -16.97 -6.07 -15.68
CA CYS A 260 -17.33 -6.45 -17.03
C CYS A 260 -16.70 -5.56 -18.11
N GLU A 261 -16.72 -4.24 -17.90
CA GLU A 261 -16.19 -3.32 -18.91
C GLU A 261 -15.39 -2.18 -18.28
N VAL A 262 -14.39 -1.71 -19.01
CA VAL A 262 -13.69 -0.45 -18.77
C VAL A 262 -13.83 0.39 -20.03
N ILE A 263 -14.40 1.58 -19.88
CA ILE A 263 -14.74 2.48 -20.96
C ILE A 263 -14.05 3.82 -20.73
N GLU A 264 -13.25 4.27 -21.68
CA GLU A 264 -12.75 5.65 -21.72
C GLU A 264 -13.87 6.56 -22.24
N THR A 265 -14.22 7.58 -21.43
CA THR A 265 -15.28 8.53 -21.79
C THR A 265 -14.65 9.80 -22.35
N GLY A 266 -15.10 10.23 -23.54
CA GLY A 266 -14.63 11.42 -24.24
C GLY A 266 -15.68 11.89 -25.23
N GLU A 267 -15.28 12.55 -26.34
CA GLU A 267 -16.19 12.88 -27.45
C GLU A 267 -16.80 11.61 -28.07
N GLN A 268 -16.04 10.52 -28.04
CA GLN A 268 -16.51 9.17 -28.36
C GLN A 268 -16.12 8.23 -27.22
N GLU A 269 -17.01 7.32 -26.85
CA GLU A 269 -16.71 6.28 -25.87
C GLU A 269 -15.87 5.17 -26.51
N HIS A 270 -14.76 4.81 -25.86
CA HIS A 270 -13.91 3.71 -26.30
C HIS A 270 -13.91 2.60 -25.24
N VAL A 271 -14.37 1.42 -25.62
CA VAL A 271 -14.27 0.23 -24.76
C VAL A 271 -12.82 -0.25 -24.77
N LEU A 272 -12.13 -0.07 -23.65
CA LEU A 272 -10.72 -0.49 -23.47
C LEU A 272 -10.60 -1.96 -23.10
N ARG A 273 -11.58 -2.46 -22.36
CA ARG A 273 -11.62 -3.84 -21.91
C ARG A 273 -13.08 -4.30 -21.79
N LYS A 274 -13.33 -5.53 -22.27
CA LYS A 274 -14.60 -6.23 -22.05
C LYS A 274 -14.29 -7.65 -21.59
N THR A 275 -14.98 -8.10 -20.53
CA THR A 275 -14.85 -9.43 -19.95
C THR A 275 -16.23 -10.05 -19.85
N GLU A 276 -16.42 -11.21 -20.44
CA GLU A 276 -17.63 -12.01 -20.33
C GLU A 276 -17.35 -13.22 -19.45
N TYR A 277 -18.17 -13.43 -18.44
CA TYR A 277 -18.08 -14.58 -17.55
C TYR A 277 -19.13 -15.62 -17.98
N LYS A 278 -18.67 -16.77 -18.49
CA LYS A 278 -19.54 -17.87 -18.92
C LYS A 278 -19.42 -19.01 -17.92
N TYR A 279 -20.55 -19.50 -17.47
CA TYR A 279 -20.64 -20.69 -16.64
C TYR A 279 -21.14 -21.85 -17.47
N ALA A 280 -20.67 -23.06 -17.19
CA ALA A 280 -21.29 -24.26 -17.74
C ALA A 280 -22.70 -24.38 -17.14
N THR A 281 -23.70 -24.26 -18.00
CA THR A 281 -25.12 -24.35 -17.62
C THR A 281 -25.70 -25.76 -17.76
N GLU A 282 -24.91 -26.72 -18.26
CA GLU A 282 -25.33 -28.11 -18.46
C GLU A 282 -24.28 -29.10 -17.97
N TYR A 283 -24.73 -30.10 -17.19
CA TYR A 283 -24.07 -31.35 -16.93
C TYR A 283 -24.65 -32.43 -17.84
#